data_e38aebba819f46972634279fec0898a8
#
_entry.id   e38aebba819f46972634279fec0898a8
#
_cell.length_a   1.000
_cell.length_b   1.000
_cell.length_c   1.000
_cell.angle_alpha   90.00
_cell.angle_beta   90.00
_cell.angle_gamma   90.00
#
_symmetry.space_group_name_H-M   'P 1'
#
loop_
_entity.id
_entity.type
_entity.pdbx_description
1 polymer ?
#
loop_
_entity_poly.entity_id
_entity_poly.type
_entity_poly.pdbx_seq_one_letter_code
_entity_poly.pdbx_strand_id
1 'polypeptide(L)'
;MAPGVNIVSSTNSYKTDQHLQNTFGSRVFEYEGRKHYWALSKGTSMSCPIVTGIIALWLQVCPTLTPEQIKDVFAHTCTHYDEALSYPNNYYGWGEIDALAGIEYINSVYTGIEEKSLFKGDSEGRIIYDINGMKINDIKHHGIYIISDGKSTKKIVK
;
A
#
# COMPACT_ATOMS: atom_id res chain seq x y z
N MET A 1 12.15 -5.73 -3.36
CA MET A 1 12.32 -6.66 -2.19
C MET A 1 11.23 -6.41 -1.18
N ALA A 2 11.05 -7.34 -0.23
CA ALA A 2 10.22 -7.17 0.96
C ALA A 2 10.81 -8.01 2.10
N PRO A 3 10.49 -7.74 3.38
CA PRO A 3 10.96 -8.51 4.51
C PRO A 3 10.70 -10.02 4.32
N GLY A 4 11.73 -10.82 4.56
CA GLY A 4 11.67 -12.28 4.37
C GLY A 4 12.35 -13.08 5.49
N VAL A 5 12.62 -12.42 6.64
CA VAL A 5 13.25 -13.05 7.80
C VAL A 5 12.41 -12.79 9.04
N ASN A 6 12.25 -13.80 9.88
CA ASN A 6 11.44 -13.75 11.10
C ASN A 6 9.97 -13.37 10.83
N ILE A 7 9.42 -13.84 9.73
CA ILE A 7 8.02 -13.59 9.38
C ILE A 7 7.14 -14.55 10.17
N VAL A 8 6.25 -13.99 10.98
CA VAL A 8 5.26 -14.73 11.77
C VAL A 8 4.05 -15.01 10.90
N SER A 9 3.64 -16.26 10.84
CA SER A 9 2.42 -16.67 10.12
C SER A 9 1.74 -17.86 10.81
N SER A 10 0.47 -18.05 10.51
CA SER A 10 -0.24 -19.27 10.89
C SER A 10 0.36 -20.48 10.18
N THR A 11 0.40 -21.61 10.86
CA THR A 11 0.85 -22.87 10.29
C THR A 11 -0.19 -23.96 10.49
N ASN A 12 0.04 -25.11 9.85
CA ASN A 12 -0.89 -26.22 9.87
C ASN A 12 -1.13 -26.75 11.29
N SER A 13 -2.40 -26.71 11.73
CA SER A 13 -2.82 -27.20 13.05
C SER A 13 -2.87 -28.74 13.16
N TYR A 14 -2.75 -29.47 12.05
CA TYR A 14 -2.76 -30.93 12.05
C TYR A 14 -1.38 -31.54 12.36
N LYS A 15 -0.31 -30.76 12.22
CA LYS A 15 1.03 -31.20 12.62
C LYS A 15 1.28 -30.78 14.06
N THR A 16 1.06 -31.69 14.99
CA THR A 16 1.35 -31.53 16.42
C THR A 16 2.82 -31.71 16.76
N ASP A 17 3.70 -31.74 15.78
CA ASP A 17 5.05 -32.23 15.91
C ASP A 17 5.95 -31.24 16.64
N GLN A 18 6.68 -31.77 17.59
CA GLN A 18 7.82 -31.21 18.28
C GLN A 18 8.84 -30.59 17.30
N HIS A 19 8.86 -31.06 16.04
CA HIS A 19 9.65 -30.52 14.94
C HIS A 19 9.26 -29.07 14.57
N LEU A 20 7.99 -28.72 14.50
CA LEU A 20 7.54 -27.35 14.26
C LEU A 20 7.88 -26.43 15.44
N GLN A 21 7.78 -26.94 16.66
CA GLN A 21 8.14 -26.19 17.87
C GLN A 21 9.64 -25.90 17.93
N ASN A 22 10.48 -26.84 17.55
CA ASN A 22 11.93 -26.73 17.62
C ASN A 22 12.55 -25.98 16.43
N THR A 23 11.91 -26.04 15.25
CA THR A 23 12.48 -25.47 14.01
C THR A 23 12.12 -24.02 13.78
N PHE A 24 10.93 -23.57 14.24
CA PHE A 24 10.37 -22.26 13.88
C PHE A 24 9.93 -21.40 15.06
N GLY A 25 10.24 -21.79 16.32
CA GLY A 25 9.81 -20.99 17.48
C GLY A 25 8.31 -20.81 17.55
N SER A 26 7.55 -21.90 17.38
CA SER A 26 6.09 -21.85 17.29
C SER A 26 5.45 -21.40 18.60
N ARG A 27 4.39 -20.57 18.49
CA ARG A 27 3.47 -20.28 19.57
C ARG A 27 2.16 -21.02 19.34
N VAL A 28 1.54 -21.47 20.42
CA VAL A 28 0.28 -22.22 20.41
C VAL A 28 -0.78 -21.40 21.13
N PHE A 29 -1.96 -21.31 20.55
CA PHE A 29 -3.15 -20.88 21.27
C PHE A 29 -4.27 -21.92 21.08
N GLU A 30 -5.17 -21.99 22.03
CA GLU A 30 -6.28 -22.91 22.00
C GLU A 30 -7.59 -22.15 21.77
N TYR A 31 -8.37 -22.63 20.80
CA TYR A 31 -9.67 -22.08 20.49
C TYR A 31 -10.63 -23.22 20.14
N GLU A 32 -11.81 -23.25 20.76
CA GLU A 32 -12.82 -24.30 20.57
C GLU A 32 -12.28 -25.72 20.74
N GLY A 33 -11.39 -25.93 21.73
CA GLY A 33 -10.78 -27.23 22.02
C GLY A 33 -9.74 -27.67 20.96
N ARG A 34 -9.32 -26.80 20.06
CA ARG A 34 -8.30 -27.05 19.04
C ARG A 34 -7.07 -26.20 19.28
N LYS A 35 -5.90 -26.79 19.05
CA LYS A 35 -4.62 -26.09 19.09
C LYS A 35 -4.31 -25.49 17.74
N HIS A 36 -3.99 -24.20 17.72
CA HIS A 36 -3.57 -23.44 16.56
C HIS A 36 -2.14 -22.96 16.74
N TYR A 37 -1.35 -23.06 15.71
CA TYR A 37 0.08 -22.79 15.77
C TYR A 37 0.46 -21.58 14.91
N TRP A 38 1.36 -20.77 15.45
CA TRP A 38 2.05 -19.71 14.73
C TRP A 38 3.52 -20.05 14.67
N ALA A 39 4.13 -19.87 13.54
CA ALA A 39 5.54 -20.16 13.35
C ALA A 39 6.28 -18.97 12.75
N LEU A 40 7.55 -18.84 13.12
CA LEU A 40 8.50 -17.96 12.47
C LEU A 40 9.09 -18.67 11.26
N SER A 41 9.08 -17.99 10.11
CA SER A 41 9.68 -18.54 8.90
C SER A 41 10.58 -17.52 8.22
N LYS A 42 11.46 -17.99 7.31
CA LYS A 42 12.36 -17.16 6.53
C LYS A 42 12.46 -17.65 5.10
N GLY A 43 12.69 -16.72 4.19
CA GLY A 43 12.88 -16.98 2.77
C GLY A 43 12.10 -16.02 1.90
N THR A 44 12.42 -16.02 0.62
CA THR A 44 11.71 -15.22 -0.41
C THR A 44 10.23 -15.62 -0.54
N SER A 45 9.89 -16.86 -0.18
CA SER A 45 8.50 -17.34 -0.12
C SER A 45 7.67 -16.57 0.91
N MET A 46 8.29 -15.96 1.94
CA MET A 46 7.62 -15.14 2.96
C MET A 46 7.53 -13.67 2.51
N SER A 47 8.46 -13.21 1.68
CA SER A 47 8.42 -11.87 1.08
C SER A 47 7.36 -11.77 -0.02
N CYS A 48 7.13 -12.82 -0.77
CA CYS A 48 6.19 -12.84 -1.89
C CYS A 48 4.76 -12.41 -1.50
N PRO A 49 4.10 -12.98 -0.47
CA PRO A 49 2.76 -12.56 -0.06
C PRO A 49 2.71 -11.13 0.47
N ILE A 50 3.79 -10.59 1.01
CA ILE A 50 3.87 -9.18 1.44
C ILE A 50 3.76 -8.28 0.20
N VAL A 51 4.56 -8.54 -0.83
CA VAL A 51 4.49 -7.81 -2.10
C VAL A 51 3.11 -7.95 -2.74
N THR A 52 2.54 -9.15 -2.73
CA THR A 52 1.19 -9.41 -3.27
C THR A 52 0.13 -8.60 -2.52
N GLY A 53 0.21 -8.53 -1.20
CA GLY A 53 -0.70 -7.72 -0.38
C GLY A 53 -0.60 -6.22 -0.68
N ILE A 54 0.62 -5.70 -0.87
CA ILE A 54 0.84 -4.30 -1.23
C ILE A 54 0.28 -4.00 -2.63
N ILE A 55 0.51 -4.88 -3.61
CA ILE A 55 -0.08 -4.74 -4.95
C ILE A 55 -1.61 -4.76 -4.88
N ALA A 56 -2.20 -5.60 -4.02
CA ALA A 56 -3.65 -5.63 -3.83
C ALA A 56 -4.19 -4.30 -3.29
N LEU A 57 -3.47 -3.64 -2.37
CA LEU A 57 -3.81 -2.29 -1.91
C LEU A 57 -3.73 -1.26 -3.05
N TRP A 58 -2.70 -1.33 -3.89
CA TRP A 58 -2.57 -0.46 -5.06
C TRP A 58 -3.70 -0.67 -6.07
N LEU A 59 -4.10 -1.92 -6.31
CA LEU A 59 -5.25 -2.25 -7.16
C LEU A 59 -6.59 -1.82 -6.55
N GLN A 60 -6.69 -1.70 -5.21
CA GLN A 60 -7.86 -1.12 -4.57
C GLN A 60 -7.98 0.39 -4.86
N VAL A 61 -6.84 1.09 -4.93
CA VAL A 61 -6.78 2.52 -5.26
C VAL A 61 -7.05 2.75 -6.75
N CYS A 62 -6.44 1.94 -7.62
CA CYS A 62 -6.60 2.01 -9.07
C CYS A 62 -6.80 0.60 -9.66
N PRO A 63 -8.05 0.11 -9.79
CA PRO A 63 -8.35 -1.26 -10.22
C PRO A 63 -7.94 -1.57 -11.67
N THR A 64 -7.63 -0.56 -12.46
CA THR A 64 -7.26 -0.69 -13.88
C THR A 64 -5.75 -0.76 -14.12
N LEU A 65 -4.92 -0.77 -13.05
CA LEU A 65 -3.47 -0.88 -13.20
C LEU A 65 -3.08 -2.14 -13.96
N THR A 66 -2.30 -1.95 -15.00
CA THR A 66 -1.70 -3.05 -15.76
C THR A 66 -0.40 -3.56 -15.08
N PRO A 67 0.08 -4.77 -15.40
CA PRO A 67 1.37 -5.26 -14.89
C PRO A 67 2.55 -4.33 -15.23
N GLU A 68 2.51 -3.65 -16.38
CA GLU A 68 3.53 -2.68 -16.79
C GLU A 68 3.51 -1.45 -15.90
N GLN A 69 2.32 -0.94 -15.58
CA GLN A 69 2.14 0.18 -14.66
C GLN A 69 2.57 -0.18 -13.23
N ILE A 70 2.32 -1.40 -12.76
CA ILE A 70 2.83 -1.88 -11.46
C ILE A 70 4.37 -1.90 -11.46
N LYS A 71 5.02 -2.31 -12.55
CA LYS A 71 6.50 -2.22 -12.67
C LYS A 71 6.98 -0.79 -12.65
N ASP A 72 6.24 0.13 -13.26
CA ASP A 72 6.53 1.56 -13.24
C ASP A 72 6.43 2.13 -11.82
N VAL A 73 5.41 1.74 -11.04
CA VAL A 73 5.32 2.08 -9.61
C VAL A 73 6.55 1.59 -8.86
N PHE A 74 7.00 0.34 -9.06
CA PHE A 74 8.23 -0.14 -8.42
C PHE A 74 9.45 0.69 -8.79
N ALA A 75 9.58 1.06 -10.05
CA ALA A 75 10.71 1.84 -10.53
C ALA A 75 10.83 3.21 -9.87
N HIS A 76 9.69 3.82 -9.50
CA HIS A 76 9.65 5.18 -8.96
C HIS A 76 9.53 5.25 -7.43
N THR A 77 9.13 4.15 -6.77
CA THR A 77 8.74 4.22 -5.35
C THR A 77 9.49 3.26 -4.44
N CYS A 78 10.23 2.29 -5.00
CA CYS A 78 11.04 1.39 -4.19
C CYS A 78 12.22 2.11 -3.55
N THR A 79 12.48 1.82 -2.27
CA THR A 79 13.64 2.36 -1.55
C THR A 79 14.92 1.65 -1.98
N HIS A 80 15.95 2.42 -2.29
CA HIS A 80 17.27 1.91 -2.64
C HIS A 80 18.17 1.89 -1.40
N TYR A 81 18.79 0.75 -1.11
CA TYR A 81 19.71 0.61 0.03
C TYR A 81 21.14 0.99 -0.28
N ASP A 82 21.54 0.89 -1.55
CA ASP A 82 22.88 1.18 -2.00
C ASP A 82 22.81 2.09 -3.23
N GLU A 83 23.12 3.36 -3.04
CA GLU A 83 23.10 4.38 -4.09
C GLU A 83 24.22 4.19 -5.12
N ALA A 84 25.24 3.39 -4.82
CA ALA A 84 26.30 3.06 -5.75
C ALA A 84 25.88 2.03 -6.82
N LEU A 85 24.72 1.36 -6.60
CA LEU A 85 24.19 0.38 -7.54
C LEU A 85 23.12 0.98 -8.44
N SER A 86 23.12 0.56 -9.69
CA SER A 86 21.99 0.83 -10.59
C SER A 86 20.82 -0.10 -10.28
N TYR A 87 19.60 0.36 -10.46
CA TYR A 87 18.35 -0.40 -10.27
C TYR A 87 17.57 -0.43 -11.60
N PRO A 88 16.89 -1.57 -11.92
CA PRO A 88 16.89 -2.83 -11.15
C PRO A 88 18.21 -3.61 -11.29
N ASN A 89 18.53 -4.43 -10.29
CA ASN A 89 19.69 -5.31 -10.32
C ASN A 89 19.38 -6.71 -9.77
N ASN A 90 20.33 -7.65 -9.96
CA ASN A 90 20.14 -9.06 -9.58
C ASN A 90 20.14 -9.30 -8.06
N TYR A 91 20.60 -8.34 -7.26
CA TYR A 91 20.66 -8.48 -5.80
C TYR A 91 19.38 -7.97 -5.13
N TYR A 92 18.90 -6.81 -5.57
CA TYR A 92 17.83 -6.06 -4.92
C TYR A 92 16.59 -5.84 -5.80
N GLY A 93 16.63 -6.26 -7.08
CA GLY A 93 15.58 -5.92 -8.05
C GLY A 93 15.40 -4.41 -8.15
N TRP A 94 14.16 -3.92 -7.99
CA TRP A 94 13.82 -2.49 -7.95
C TRP A 94 14.13 -1.81 -6.61
N GLY A 95 14.52 -2.55 -5.58
CA GLY A 95 14.69 -2.07 -4.20
C GLY A 95 13.63 -2.63 -3.26
N GLU A 96 13.50 -2.06 -2.06
CA GLU A 96 12.45 -2.42 -1.11
C GLU A 96 11.14 -1.72 -1.46
N ILE A 97 10.06 -2.50 -1.48
CA ILE A 97 8.72 -1.99 -1.79
C ILE A 97 8.22 -1.06 -0.69
N ASP A 98 7.72 0.11 -1.09
CA ASP A 98 7.03 1.06 -0.22
C ASP A 98 5.55 1.15 -0.59
N ALA A 99 4.70 0.71 0.33
CA ALA A 99 3.26 0.66 0.09
C ALA A 99 2.64 2.06 -0.03
N LEU A 100 3.09 3.00 0.84
CA LEU A 100 2.55 4.35 0.89
C LEU A 100 3.02 5.18 -0.30
N ALA A 101 4.33 5.18 -0.56
CA ALA A 101 4.90 5.88 -1.72
C ALA A 101 4.26 5.39 -3.03
N GLY A 102 3.98 4.08 -3.14
CA GLY A 102 3.26 3.53 -4.29
C GLY A 102 1.83 4.06 -4.43
N ILE A 103 1.08 4.19 -3.33
CA ILE A 103 -0.27 4.78 -3.35
C ILE A 103 -0.23 6.25 -3.77
N GLU A 104 0.71 7.02 -3.23
CA GLU A 104 0.89 8.44 -3.56
C GLU A 104 1.23 8.62 -5.05
N TYR A 105 2.17 7.82 -5.55
CA TYR A 105 2.54 7.82 -6.96
C TYR A 105 1.36 7.46 -7.88
N ILE A 106 0.62 6.40 -7.55
CA ILE A 106 -0.57 5.97 -8.31
C ILE A 106 -1.62 7.08 -8.35
N ASN A 107 -1.89 7.73 -7.21
CA ASN A 107 -2.82 8.83 -7.15
C ASN A 107 -2.39 10.00 -8.03
N SER A 108 -1.10 10.31 -8.07
CA SER A 108 -0.58 11.43 -8.86
C SER A 108 -0.57 11.15 -10.37
N VAL A 109 -0.28 9.90 -10.77
CA VAL A 109 -0.02 9.55 -12.18
C VAL A 109 -1.22 8.88 -12.85
N TYR A 110 -1.89 7.94 -12.16
CA TYR A 110 -2.85 7.04 -12.79
C TYR A 110 -4.30 7.32 -12.44
N THR A 111 -4.59 7.98 -11.31
CA THR A 111 -6.00 8.28 -10.96
C THR A 111 -6.49 9.62 -11.48
N GLY A 112 -5.59 10.47 -11.99
CA GLY A 112 -5.90 11.83 -12.39
C GLY A 112 -6.35 12.73 -11.23
N ILE A 113 -6.15 12.28 -9.99
CA ILE A 113 -6.37 13.08 -8.79
C ILE A 113 -5.09 13.90 -8.57
N GLU A 114 -5.05 15.11 -9.12
CA GLU A 114 -4.02 16.08 -8.74
C GLU A 114 -4.20 16.40 -7.25
N GLU A 115 -3.27 16.03 -6.39
CA GLU A 115 -3.06 16.67 -5.10
C GLU A 115 -2.58 18.11 -5.35
N LYS A 116 -3.50 18.95 -5.76
CA LYS A 116 -3.22 20.37 -5.74
C LYS A 116 -3.20 20.79 -4.29
N SER A 117 -2.05 21.28 -3.80
CA SER A 117 -1.96 21.97 -2.52
C SER A 117 -3.02 23.08 -2.49
N LEU A 118 -4.15 22.82 -1.83
CA LEU A 118 -5.31 23.67 -1.77
C LEU A 118 -5.08 24.98 -0.98
N PHE A 119 -3.84 25.23 -0.55
CA PHE A 119 -3.51 26.28 0.41
C PHE A 119 -2.57 27.37 -0.11
N LYS A 120 -2.37 27.51 -1.42
CA LYS A 120 -1.67 28.69 -1.94
C LYS A 120 -2.60 29.50 -2.85
N GLY A 121 -3.20 30.54 -2.22
CA GLY A 121 -3.64 31.77 -2.86
C GLY A 121 -4.85 31.69 -3.79
N ASP A 122 -5.82 32.53 -3.49
CA ASP A 122 -7.01 32.97 -4.23
C ASP A 122 -8.30 32.17 -3.97
N SER A 123 -8.98 32.64 -2.94
CA SER A 123 -10.32 32.21 -2.51
C SER A 123 -11.47 32.92 -3.25
N GLU A 124 -11.23 33.59 -4.35
CA GLU A 124 -12.30 34.30 -5.06
C GLU A 124 -13.04 33.35 -6.03
N GLY A 125 -14.30 33.06 -5.68
CA GLY A 125 -15.28 32.46 -6.59
C GLY A 125 -15.35 30.92 -6.61
N ARG A 126 -14.64 30.20 -5.74
CA ARG A 126 -14.70 28.73 -5.70
C ARG A 126 -15.76 28.23 -4.72
N ILE A 127 -16.58 27.31 -5.17
CA ILE A 127 -17.59 26.63 -4.36
C ILE A 127 -17.10 25.19 -4.10
N ILE A 128 -17.09 24.79 -2.84
CA ILE A 128 -16.70 23.44 -2.42
C ILE A 128 -17.96 22.67 -2.06
N TYR A 129 -18.07 21.45 -2.57
CA TYR A 129 -19.16 20.53 -2.25
C TYR A 129 -18.58 19.27 -1.60
N ASP A 130 -19.31 18.69 -0.68
CA ASP A 130 -19.04 17.34 -0.19
C ASP A 130 -19.49 16.28 -1.19
N ILE A 131 -19.25 15.00 -0.87
CA ILE A 131 -19.64 13.87 -1.71
C ILE A 131 -21.16 13.75 -1.94
N ASN A 132 -21.97 14.36 -1.04
CA ASN A 132 -23.43 14.37 -1.14
C ASN A 132 -23.94 15.57 -1.94
N GLY A 133 -23.04 16.40 -2.47
CA GLY A 133 -23.38 17.62 -3.22
C GLY A 133 -23.75 18.81 -2.33
N MET A 134 -23.52 18.73 -1.01
CA MET A 134 -23.77 19.84 -0.10
C MET A 134 -22.61 20.85 -0.15
N LYS A 135 -22.95 22.13 -0.31
CA LYS A 135 -21.97 23.22 -0.28
C LYS A 135 -21.39 23.36 1.12
N ILE A 136 -20.07 23.39 1.20
CA ILE A 136 -19.31 23.59 2.43
C ILE A 136 -18.37 24.80 2.31
N ASN A 137 -18.09 25.44 3.43
CA ASN A 137 -17.24 26.65 3.45
C ASN A 137 -15.77 26.32 3.73
N ASP A 138 -15.47 25.14 4.26
CA ASP A 138 -14.12 24.74 4.63
C ASP A 138 -13.99 23.19 4.65
N ILE A 139 -12.80 22.70 4.28
CA ILE A 139 -12.47 21.28 4.29
C ILE A 139 -11.82 20.92 5.62
N LYS A 140 -12.61 20.42 6.57
CA LYS A 140 -12.14 20.12 7.95
C LYS A 140 -11.68 18.68 8.16
N HIS A 141 -12.12 17.75 7.35
CA HIS A 141 -11.87 16.31 7.53
C HIS A 141 -11.25 15.70 6.29
N HIS A 142 -10.64 14.51 6.46
CA HIS A 142 -10.24 13.71 5.32
C HIS A 142 -11.47 13.21 4.56
N GLY A 143 -11.48 13.35 3.25
CA GLY A 143 -12.62 12.95 2.43
C GLY A 143 -12.50 13.39 0.97
N ILE A 144 -13.53 13.07 0.20
CA ILE A 144 -13.64 13.44 -1.21
C ILE A 144 -14.50 14.70 -1.29
N TYR A 145 -14.00 15.68 -2.03
CA TYR A 145 -14.67 16.96 -2.24
C TYR A 145 -14.71 17.31 -3.72
N ILE A 146 -15.69 18.11 -4.10
CA ILE A 146 -15.84 18.64 -5.44
C ILE A 146 -15.67 20.14 -5.37
N ILE A 147 -14.71 20.69 -6.09
CA ILE A 147 -14.50 22.13 -6.20
C ILE A 147 -14.95 22.61 -7.58
N SER A 148 -15.78 23.64 -7.62
CA SER A 148 -16.22 24.29 -8.85
C SER A 148 -15.90 25.77 -8.81
N ASP A 149 -15.38 26.31 -9.91
CA ASP A 149 -15.15 27.73 -10.16
C ASP A 149 -16.19 28.35 -11.14
N GLY A 150 -17.25 27.59 -11.39
CA GLY A 150 -18.31 28.00 -12.36
C GLY A 150 -17.96 27.71 -13.82
N LYS A 151 -16.70 27.44 -14.16
CA LYS A 151 -16.23 27.08 -15.52
C LYS A 151 -15.70 25.64 -15.57
N SER A 152 -15.12 25.17 -14.50
CA SER A 152 -14.60 23.83 -14.36
C SER A 152 -14.98 23.22 -13.02
N THR A 153 -15.00 21.89 -12.96
CA THR A 153 -15.28 21.14 -11.73
C THR A 153 -14.17 20.11 -11.53
N LYS A 154 -13.57 20.09 -10.35
CA LYS A 154 -12.51 19.15 -10.01
C LYS A 154 -12.87 18.36 -8.76
N LYS A 155 -12.59 17.06 -8.77
CA LYS A 155 -12.63 16.21 -7.60
C LYS A 155 -11.29 16.31 -6.87
N ILE A 156 -11.34 16.45 -5.56
CA ILE A 156 -10.16 16.44 -4.69
C ILE A 156 -10.35 15.45 -3.56
N VAL A 157 -9.25 14.95 -3.05
CA VAL A 157 -9.19 14.11 -1.85
C VAL A 157 -8.29 14.82 -0.83
N LYS A 158 -8.76 14.92 0.41
CA LYS A 158 -7.97 15.45 1.53
C LYS A 158 -7.67 14.33 2.51
#